data_841cbf9d0807c61b5cf6d1e066d74a2b
#
_entry.id   841cbf9d0807c61b5cf6d1e066d74a2b
#
_cell.length_a   1.000
_cell.length_b   1.000
_cell.length_c   1.000
_cell.angle_alpha   90.00
_cell.angle_beta   90.00
_cell.angle_gamma   90.00
#
_symmetry.space_group_name_H-M   'P 1'
#
loop_
_entity.id
_entity.type
_entity.pdbx_description
1 polymer ?
#
loop_
_entity_poly.entity_id
_entity_poly.type
_entity_poly.pdbx_seq_one_letter_code
_entity_poly.pdbx_strand_id
1 'polypeptide(L)' 'IVTHNLQQARRIADYTVFMNDGRVVEWGATEQIFSDPQQELTRDYLAFGG' A
#
# COMPACT_ATOMS: atom_id res chain seq x y z
N ILE A 1 -8.83 -3.84 1.62
CA ILE A 1 -7.94 -4.80 2.28
C ILE A 1 -6.99 -4.07 3.24
N VAL A 2 -6.75 -4.65 4.37
CA VAL A 2 -5.76 -4.18 5.33
C VAL A 2 -4.55 -5.10 5.23
N THR A 3 -3.37 -4.56 4.90
CA THR A 3 -2.24 -5.42 4.62
C THR A 3 -0.91 -4.74 4.91
N HIS A 4 0.09 -5.54 5.22
CA HIS A 4 1.49 -5.14 5.19
C HIS A 4 2.17 -5.64 3.91
N ASN A 5 1.41 -6.21 2.98
CA ASN A 5 1.91 -6.75 1.72
C ASN A 5 1.11 -6.18 0.55
N LEU A 6 1.62 -5.11 -0.04
CA LEU A 6 0.94 -4.41 -1.11
C LEU A 6 0.80 -5.23 -2.39
N GLN A 7 1.72 -6.15 -2.65
CA GLN A 7 1.62 -6.98 -3.86
C GLN A 7 0.35 -7.83 -3.85
N GLN A 8 -0.05 -8.30 -2.69
CA GLN A 8 -1.28 -9.07 -2.56
C GLN A 8 -2.49 -8.18 -2.77
N ALA A 9 -2.47 -6.96 -2.24
CA ALA A 9 -3.56 -6.02 -2.38
C ALA A 9 -3.80 -5.65 -3.84
N ARG A 10 -2.74 -5.51 -4.62
CA ARG A 10 -2.84 -5.15 -6.03
C ARG A 10 -3.77 -6.05 -6.81
N ARG A 11 -3.85 -7.32 -6.43
CA ARG A 11 -4.60 -8.32 -7.19
C ARG A 11 -6.07 -8.39 -6.83
N ILE A 12 -6.41 -8.12 -5.57
CA ILE A 12 -7.73 -8.51 -5.06
C ILE A 12 -8.51 -7.37 -4.41
N ALA A 13 -7.92 -6.21 -4.24
CA ALA A 13 -8.54 -5.16 -3.47
C ALA A 13 -8.88 -3.93 -4.31
N ASP A 14 -10.07 -3.37 -4.07
CA ASP A 14 -10.44 -2.06 -4.59
C ASP A 14 -9.97 -0.96 -3.64
N TYR A 15 -9.84 -1.29 -2.37
CA TYR A 15 -9.46 -0.35 -1.33
C TYR A 15 -8.41 -0.99 -0.44
N THR A 16 -7.37 -0.25 -0.12
CA THR A 16 -6.24 -0.79 0.62
C THR A 16 -5.88 0.10 1.80
N VAL A 17 -5.62 -0.56 2.93
CA VAL A 17 -4.99 0.08 4.09
C VAL A 17 -3.62 -0.58 4.26
N PHE A 18 -2.57 0.18 3.99
CA PHE A 18 -1.21 -0.32 4.13
C PHE A 18 -0.70 -0.08 5.54
N MET A 19 -0.29 -1.16 6.18
CA MET A 19 0.21 -1.11 7.56
C MET A 19 1.67 -1.51 7.60
N ASN A 20 2.42 -0.88 8.49
CA ASN A 20 3.79 -1.24 8.75
C ASN A 20 4.09 -1.02 10.21
N ASP A 21 4.69 -2.01 10.84
CA ASP A 21 5.12 -1.94 12.23
C ASP A 21 3.97 -1.57 13.18
N GLY A 22 2.79 -2.16 12.93
CA GLY A 22 1.61 -1.94 13.75
C GLY A 22 0.93 -0.60 13.54
N ARG A 23 1.33 0.15 12.52
CA ARG A 23 0.76 1.47 12.23
C ARG A 23 0.20 1.53 10.82
N VAL A 24 -0.85 2.32 10.64
CA VAL A 24 -1.36 2.63 9.31
C VAL A 24 -0.42 3.63 8.65
N VAL A 25 0.16 3.23 7.53
CA VAL A 25 1.06 4.09 6.75
C VAL A 25 0.27 4.92 5.75
N GLU A 26 -0.58 4.25 4.99
CA GLU A 26 -1.38 4.93 3.96
C GLU A 26 -2.63 4.10 3.67
N TRP A 27 -3.70 4.78 3.26
CA TRP A 27 -4.93 4.09 2.91
C TRP A 27 -5.64 4.86 1.81
N GLY A 28 -6.45 4.15 1.04
CA GLY A 28 -7.21 4.73 -0.05
C GLY A 28 -7.53 3.71 -1.12
N ALA A 29 -7.96 4.19 -2.27
CA ALA A 29 -8.18 3.33 -3.42
C ALA A 29 -6.89 2.62 -3.78
N THR A 30 -6.97 1.31 -4.02
CA THR A 30 -5.79 0.52 -4.33
C THR A 30 -5.04 1.10 -5.53
N GLU A 31 -5.77 1.49 -6.56
CA GLU A 31 -5.16 2.09 -7.74
C GLU A 31 -4.34 3.34 -7.41
N GLN A 32 -4.86 4.19 -6.54
CA GLN A 32 -4.15 5.39 -6.13
C GLN A 32 -2.87 5.07 -5.36
N ILE A 33 -2.93 4.09 -4.47
CA ILE A 33 -1.76 3.73 -3.67
C ILE A 33 -0.63 3.26 -4.55
N PHE A 34 -0.93 2.54 -5.62
CA PHE A 34 0.09 2.02 -6.53
C PHE A 34 0.55 3.05 -7.56
N SER A 35 -0.32 3.96 -7.99
CA SER A 35 0.03 4.92 -9.04
C SER A 35 0.54 6.23 -8.48
N ASP A 36 0.05 6.65 -7.31
CA ASP A 36 0.39 7.95 -6.73
C ASP A 36 0.41 7.85 -5.20
N PRO A 37 1.35 7.09 -4.64
CA PRO A 37 1.45 6.97 -3.18
C PRO A 37 1.81 8.31 -2.56
N GLN A 38 1.13 8.64 -1.47
CA GLN A 38 1.31 9.92 -0.80
C GLN A 38 2.38 9.88 0.28
N GLN A 39 2.70 8.68 0.78
CA GLN A 39 3.68 8.52 1.84
C GLN A 39 4.99 8.00 1.29
N GLU A 40 6.09 8.52 1.81
CA GLU A 40 7.41 8.11 1.38
C GLU A 40 7.65 6.62 1.63
N LEU A 41 7.19 6.11 2.76
CA LEU A 41 7.37 4.70 3.09
C LEU A 41 6.65 3.81 2.08
N THR A 42 5.47 4.21 1.62
CA THR A 42 4.74 3.46 0.59
C THR A 42 5.52 3.45 -0.71
N ARG A 43 6.08 4.58 -1.10
CA ARG A 43 6.89 4.68 -2.31
C ARG A 43 8.12 3.80 -2.23
N ASP A 44 8.79 3.82 -1.09
CA ASP A 44 9.98 3.01 -0.88
C ASP A 44 9.64 1.52 -0.97
N TYR A 45 8.56 1.12 -0.34
CA TYR A 45 8.10 -0.26 -0.38
C TYR A 45 7.87 -0.72 -1.82
N LEU A 46 7.16 0.09 -2.61
CA LEU A 46 6.86 -0.25 -3.99
C LEU A 46 8.11 -0.23 -4.87
N ALA A 47 9.02 0.71 -4.62
CA ALA A 47 10.25 0.84 -5.40
C ALA A 47 11.17 -0.36 -5.21
N PHE A 48 11.18 -0.96 -4.05
CA PHE A 48 12.03 -2.12 -3.76
C PHE A 48 11.32 -3.45 -3.96
N GLY A 49 10.16 -3.43 -4.59
CA GLY A 49 9.45 -4.64 -4.95
C GLY A 49 8.83 -5.39 -3.78
N GLY A 50 8.71 -4.69 -2.70
CA GLY A 50 8.23 -5.24 -1.44
C GLY A 50 6.94 -5.99 -1.47
#